data_7ff2dc15b63f30bb9537e52507d05588
#
_entry.id   7ff2dc15b63f30bb9537e52507d05588
#
_cell.length_a   1.000
_cell.length_b   1.000
_cell.length_c   1.000
_cell.angle_alpha   90.00
_cell.angle_beta   90.00
_cell.angle_gamma   90.00
#
_symmetry.space_group_name_H-M   'P 1'
#
loop_
_entity.id
_entity.type
_entity.pdbx_description
1 polymer ?
#
loop_
_entity_poly.entity_id
_entity_poly.type
_entity_poly.pdbx_seq_one_letter_code
_entity_poly.pdbx_strand_id
1 'polypeptide(L)'
;MLCQFSFQNFKSYKGETTLDFQAAMLPEFKETLITQEKATALLPVSVIYGPNGGGKSNLLQALSCVISNIVKPVHELNKNRQNLILQQTVNATPFLFDKTSADEPSEFRIFFRINKNEYCSYISIKNNDIISVRGLGRFKFEDTSLKSKKDKFVVKTHIYI
;
A
#
# COMPACT_ATOMS: atom_id res chain seq x y z
N MET A 1 -3.43 3.20 11.13
CA MET A 1 -2.33 4.10 10.79
C MET A 1 -1.43 3.44 9.78
N LEU A 2 -1.00 4.14 8.73
CA LEU A 2 -0.10 3.62 7.71
C LEU A 2 1.31 3.51 8.29
N CYS A 3 1.93 2.32 8.17
CA CYS A 3 3.30 2.08 8.60
C CYS A 3 4.28 2.09 7.43
N GLN A 4 3.89 1.44 6.32
CA GLN A 4 4.70 1.35 5.12
C GLN A 4 3.80 1.11 3.91
N PHE A 5 4.19 1.65 2.77
CA PHE A 5 3.56 1.40 1.49
C PHE A 5 4.63 1.11 0.45
N SER A 6 4.55 -0.04 -0.21
CA SER A 6 5.42 -0.35 -1.34
C SER A 6 4.61 -0.73 -2.57
N PHE A 7 5.16 -0.42 -3.73
CA PHE A 7 4.55 -0.73 -5.01
C PHE A 7 5.62 -0.92 -6.08
N GLN A 8 5.27 -1.63 -7.14
CA GLN A 8 6.10 -1.82 -8.33
C GLN A 8 5.26 -1.84 -9.60
N ASN A 9 5.92 -1.63 -10.73
CA ASN A 9 5.32 -1.63 -12.05
C ASN A 9 4.11 -0.70 -12.16
N PHE A 10 4.29 0.58 -11.79
CA PHE A 10 3.22 1.57 -11.82
C PHE A 10 3.71 2.90 -12.39
N LYS A 11 3.13 3.34 -13.51
CA LYS A 11 3.43 4.60 -14.19
C LYS A 11 4.93 4.81 -14.46
N SER A 12 5.59 5.74 -13.75
CA SER A 12 7.02 6.03 -13.89
C SER A 12 7.93 5.11 -13.07
N TYR A 13 7.37 4.19 -12.31
CA TYR A 13 8.11 3.29 -11.42
C TYR A 13 8.10 1.87 -11.97
N LYS A 14 9.27 1.37 -12.39
CA LYS A 14 9.46 -0.02 -12.81
C LYS A 14 9.68 -0.95 -11.64
N GLY A 15 10.70 -0.65 -10.84
CA GLY A 15 11.10 -1.45 -9.69
C GLY A 15 10.28 -1.15 -8.43
N GLU A 16 10.49 -1.95 -7.40
CA GLU A 16 9.85 -1.75 -6.11
C GLU A 16 10.27 -0.41 -5.50
N THR A 17 9.28 0.36 -5.09
CA THR A 17 9.45 1.65 -4.42
C THR A 17 8.69 1.61 -3.12
N THR A 18 9.34 2.06 -2.05
CA THR A 18 8.79 2.01 -0.70
C THR A 18 8.72 3.40 -0.08
N LEU A 19 7.56 3.73 0.46
CA LEU A 19 7.33 4.86 1.36
C LEU A 19 7.21 4.30 2.77
N ASP A 20 8.20 4.61 3.61
CA ASP A 20 8.29 4.11 4.98
C ASP A 20 8.04 5.24 5.97
N PHE A 21 7.16 5.00 6.93
CA PHE A 21 6.82 5.92 8.02
C PHE A 21 7.46 5.51 9.34
N GLN A 22 8.32 4.50 9.36
CA GLN A 22 9.04 4.13 10.57
C GLN A 22 10.05 5.22 10.92
N ALA A 23 10.06 5.60 12.19
CA ALA A 23 10.99 6.60 12.67
C ALA A 23 12.40 6.03 12.79
N ALA A 24 13.41 6.77 12.32
CA ALA A 24 14.79 6.47 12.64
C ALA A 24 15.04 6.65 14.15
N MET A 25 15.96 5.88 14.70
CA MET A 25 16.34 5.98 16.12
C MET A 25 17.21 7.23 16.37
N LEU A 26 16.62 8.42 16.22
CA LEU A 26 17.25 9.68 16.55
C LEU A 26 16.83 10.10 17.96
N PRO A 27 17.75 10.65 18.79
CA PRO A 27 17.42 11.12 20.13
C PRO A 27 16.51 12.36 20.13
N GLU A 28 16.57 13.12 19.03
CA GLU A 28 15.82 14.35 18.83
C GLU A 28 14.38 14.06 18.39
N PHE A 29 13.45 14.94 18.74
CA PHE A 29 12.04 14.90 18.29
C PHE A 29 11.24 13.66 18.70
N LYS A 30 11.67 12.90 19.70
CA LYS A 30 10.95 11.71 20.17
C LYS A 30 9.50 11.99 20.59
N GLU A 31 9.24 13.19 21.11
CA GLU A 31 7.92 13.60 21.58
C GLU A 31 6.91 13.80 20.42
N THR A 32 7.39 14.00 19.19
CA THR A 32 6.54 14.18 18.02
C THR A 32 6.16 12.86 17.36
N LEU A 33 6.80 11.76 17.75
CA LEU A 33 6.57 10.45 17.17
C LEU A 33 5.30 9.82 17.70
N ILE A 34 4.66 9.05 16.86
CA ILE A 34 3.54 8.20 17.27
C ILE A 34 4.11 6.91 17.83
N THR A 35 4.10 6.82 19.14
CA THR A 35 4.61 5.66 19.88
C THR A 35 3.49 4.74 20.31
N GLN A 36 3.76 3.45 20.30
CA GLN A 36 2.88 2.42 20.82
C GLN A 36 3.75 1.39 21.55
N GLU A 37 3.23 0.88 22.65
CA GLU A 37 3.94 -0.08 23.49
C GLU A 37 4.38 -1.31 22.67
N LYS A 38 5.66 -1.66 22.74
CA LYS A 38 6.28 -2.80 22.02
C LYS A 38 6.22 -2.74 20.47
N ALA A 39 6.08 -1.56 19.91
CA ALA A 39 6.05 -1.38 18.47
C ALA A 39 6.97 -0.24 18.03
N THR A 40 7.46 -0.31 16.78
CA THR A 40 8.29 0.75 16.20
C THR A 40 7.53 2.06 16.17
N ALA A 41 8.19 3.16 16.57
CA ALA A 41 7.63 4.50 16.48
C ALA A 41 7.43 4.90 15.02
N LEU A 42 6.37 5.65 14.76
CA LEU A 42 6.03 6.07 13.40
C LEU A 42 6.05 7.61 13.30
N LEU A 43 6.40 8.08 12.11
CA LEU A 43 6.35 9.50 11.75
C LEU A 43 4.89 9.92 11.52
N PRO A 44 4.40 11.01 12.14
CA PRO A 44 3.06 11.52 11.88
C PRO A 44 2.91 12.16 10.51
N VAL A 45 4.02 12.65 9.94
CA VAL A 45 4.06 13.37 8.67
C VAL A 45 5.31 12.95 7.90
N SER A 46 5.18 12.83 6.59
CA SER A 46 6.29 12.66 5.66
C SER A 46 6.17 13.67 4.52
N VAL A 47 7.29 14.24 4.11
CA VAL A 47 7.35 15.22 3.01
C VAL A 47 8.08 14.62 1.82
N ILE A 48 7.45 14.69 0.65
CA ILE A 48 8.04 14.22 -0.60
C ILE A 48 8.42 15.43 -1.44
N TYR A 49 9.70 15.59 -1.71
CA TYR A 49 10.21 16.69 -2.52
C TYR A 49 11.13 16.15 -3.64
N GLY A 50 11.38 16.98 -4.64
CA GLY A 50 12.22 16.63 -5.78
C GLY A 50 11.86 17.43 -7.04
N PRO A 51 12.57 17.25 -8.16
CA PRO A 51 12.36 17.99 -9.39
C PRO A 51 10.98 17.70 -10.00
N ASN A 52 10.53 18.60 -10.87
CA ASN A 52 9.34 18.37 -11.69
C ASN A 52 9.59 17.17 -12.62
N GLY A 53 8.58 16.33 -12.78
CA GLY A 53 8.74 15.07 -13.53
C GLY A 53 9.35 13.91 -12.71
N GLY A 54 9.82 14.12 -11.48
CA GLY A 54 10.45 13.09 -10.64
C GLY A 54 9.50 12.03 -10.05
N GLY A 55 8.25 11.94 -10.53
CA GLY A 55 7.34 10.86 -10.12
C GLY A 55 6.55 11.10 -8.84
N LYS A 56 6.73 12.22 -8.12
CA LYS A 56 6.05 12.51 -6.84
C LYS A 56 4.53 12.27 -6.88
N SER A 57 3.87 12.82 -7.90
CA SER A 57 2.42 12.63 -8.10
C SER A 57 2.04 11.19 -8.38
N ASN A 58 2.90 10.43 -9.08
CA ASN A 58 2.67 9.02 -9.38
C ASN A 58 2.72 8.16 -8.13
N LEU A 59 3.58 8.49 -7.15
CA LEU A 59 3.62 7.82 -5.85
C LEU A 59 2.29 8.03 -5.08
N LEU A 60 1.79 9.26 -5.03
CA LEU A 60 0.50 9.55 -4.40
C LEU A 60 -0.66 8.88 -5.14
N GLN A 61 -0.59 8.81 -6.47
CA GLN A 61 -1.59 8.09 -7.28
C GLN A 61 -1.54 6.59 -7.05
N ALA A 62 -0.36 5.99 -6.82
CA ALA A 62 -0.23 4.59 -6.46
C ALA A 62 -0.96 4.28 -5.14
N LEU A 63 -0.77 5.12 -4.12
CA LEU A 63 -1.48 4.98 -2.86
C LEU A 63 -3.00 5.17 -3.03
N SER A 64 -3.42 6.16 -3.81
CA SER A 64 -4.84 6.40 -4.13
C SER A 64 -5.46 5.22 -4.89
N CYS A 65 -4.71 4.60 -5.81
CA CYS A 65 -5.15 3.41 -6.54
C CYS A 65 -5.49 2.26 -5.57
N VAL A 66 -4.61 1.98 -4.62
CA VAL A 66 -4.84 0.92 -3.63
C VAL A 66 -6.04 1.24 -2.75
N ILE A 67 -6.12 2.46 -2.22
CA ILE A 67 -7.24 2.88 -1.36
C ILE A 67 -8.56 2.72 -2.11
N SER A 68 -8.64 3.19 -3.35
CA SER A 68 -9.84 3.08 -4.18
C SER A 68 -10.25 1.63 -4.42
N ASN A 69 -9.29 0.74 -4.68
CA ASN A 69 -9.57 -0.67 -4.94
C ASN A 69 -9.93 -1.46 -3.67
N ILE A 70 -9.49 -1.02 -2.48
CA ILE A 70 -9.91 -1.61 -1.20
C ILE A 70 -11.33 -1.15 -0.82
N VAL A 71 -11.63 0.14 -1.01
CA VAL A 71 -12.89 0.74 -0.55
C VAL A 71 -14.05 0.47 -1.51
N LYS A 72 -13.78 0.37 -2.82
CA LYS A 72 -14.78 0.15 -3.87
C LYS A 72 -15.69 -1.06 -3.60
N PRO A 73 -15.20 -2.27 -3.31
CA PRO A 73 -16.07 -3.41 -3.04
C PRO A 73 -17.00 -3.19 -1.84
N VAL A 74 -16.52 -2.51 -0.79
CA VAL A 74 -17.32 -2.20 0.41
C VAL A 74 -18.45 -1.21 0.08
N HIS A 75 -18.21 -0.27 -0.82
CA HIS A 75 -19.23 0.68 -1.26
C HIS A 75 -20.29 0.04 -2.18
N GLU A 76 -19.90 -0.86 -3.05
CA GLU A 76 -20.83 -1.60 -3.91
C GLU A 76 -21.81 -2.44 -3.09
N LEU A 77 -21.38 -2.96 -1.95
CA LEU A 77 -22.27 -3.66 -1.02
C LEU A 77 -23.25 -2.73 -0.29
N ASN A 78 -22.91 -1.45 -0.16
CA ASN A 78 -23.74 -0.45 0.50
C ASN A 78 -24.42 0.52 -0.49
N LYS A 79 -25.21 0.00 -1.43
CA LYS A 79 -25.87 0.76 -2.52
C LYS A 79 -26.72 1.97 -2.10
N ASN A 80 -26.91 2.22 -0.81
CA ASN A 80 -27.74 3.33 -0.30
C ASN A 80 -26.96 4.60 0.07
N ARG A 81 -25.65 4.69 -0.18
CA ARG A 81 -24.87 5.90 0.10
C ARG A 81 -24.28 6.47 -1.18
N GLN A 82 -25.01 7.44 -1.75
CA GLN A 82 -24.54 8.31 -2.82
C GLN A 82 -23.41 9.24 -2.32
N ASN A 83 -22.20 8.75 -2.18
CA ASN A 83 -21.03 9.60 -1.96
C ASN A 83 -20.22 9.69 -3.26
N LEU A 84 -20.43 10.80 -3.97
CA LEU A 84 -19.83 11.15 -5.26
C LEU A 84 -18.29 11.25 -5.26
N ILE A 85 -17.66 11.23 -4.10
CA ILE A 85 -16.19 11.42 -3.96
C ILE A 85 -15.39 10.19 -4.44
N LEU A 86 -15.99 9.02 -4.51
CA LEU A 86 -15.31 7.76 -4.85
C LEU A 86 -15.42 7.35 -6.32
N GLN A 87 -15.98 8.19 -7.17
CA GLN A 87 -16.16 7.87 -8.60
C GLN A 87 -14.88 7.95 -9.44
N GLN A 88 -13.81 8.55 -8.95
CA GLN A 88 -12.51 8.52 -9.65
C GLN A 88 -11.72 7.28 -9.26
N THR A 89 -12.00 6.18 -9.90
CA THR A 89 -11.12 5.00 -9.82
C THR A 89 -9.80 5.35 -10.49
N VAL A 90 -8.73 5.37 -9.71
CA VAL A 90 -7.38 5.52 -10.25
C VAL A 90 -6.99 4.19 -10.89
N ASN A 91 -6.84 4.18 -12.21
CA ASN A 91 -6.44 3.01 -12.96
C ASN A 91 -4.98 2.63 -12.64
N ALA A 92 -4.73 1.34 -12.52
CA ALA A 92 -3.38 0.81 -12.38
C ALA A 92 -2.72 0.73 -13.77
N THR A 93 -2.07 1.82 -14.17
CA THR A 93 -1.29 1.86 -15.41
C THR A 93 0.11 1.31 -15.14
N PRO A 94 0.56 0.25 -15.82
CA PRO A 94 1.90 -0.30 -15.64
C PRO A 94 2.99 0.65 -16.15
N PHE A 95 4.25 0.33 -15.91
CA PHE A 95 5.39 1.03 -16.47
C PHE A 95 5.49 0.72 -17.97
N LEU A 96 5.33 1.75 -18.82
CA LEU A 96 5.22 1.58 -20.27
C LEU A 96 6.52 1.80 -21.05
N PHE A 97 7.61 2.19 -20.40
CA PHE A 97 8.89 2.40 -21.07
C PHE A 97 9.68 1.11 -21.31
N ASP A 98 9.11 -0.03 -20.93
CA ASP A 98 9.65 -1.36 -21.14
C ASP A 98 8.55 -2.31 -21.59
N LYS A 99 8.80 -3.04 -22.68
CA LYS A 99 7.80 -3.96 -23.26
C LYS A 99 7.39 -5.08 -22.32
N THR A 100 8.32 -5.59 -21.52
CA THR A 100 8.04 -6.69 -20.59
C THR A 100 7.15 -6.22 -19.43
N SER A 101 7.40 -5.03 -18.91
CA SER A 101 6.65 -4.47 -17.79
C SER A 101 5.19 -4.14 -18.14
N ALA A 102 4.88 -3.86 -19.40
CA ALA A 102 3.53 -3.59 -19.85
C ALA A 102 2.59 -4.81 -19.69
N ASP A 103 3.17 -6.02 -19.80
CA ASP A 103 2.44 -7.28 -19.67
C ASP A 103 2.44 -7.85 -18.24
N GLU A 104 3.15 -7.22 -17.32
CA GLU A 104 3.19 -7.61 -15.91
C GLU A 104 2.16 -6.86 -15.08
N PRO A 105 1.68 -7.44 -13.97
CA PRO A 105 0.78 -6.74 -13.08
C PRO A 105 1.48 -5.60 -12.32
N SER A 106 0.73 -4.56 -11.99
CA SER A 106 1.12 -3.60 -10.97
C SER A 106 0.85 -4.20 -9.60
N GLU A 107 1.85 -4.17 -8.73
CA GLU A 107 1.77 -4.76 -7.40
C GLU A 107 1.86 -3.71 -6.33
N PHE A 108 1.06 -3.86 -5.30
CA PHE A 108 0.97 -2.92 -4.18
C PHE A 108 0.95 -3.69 -2.86
N ARG A 109 1.66 -3.17 -1.89
CA ARG A 109 1.70 -3.73 -0.54
C ARG A 109 1.54 -2.59 0.47
N ILE A 110 0.64 -2.76 1.40
CA ILE A 110 0.34 -1.76 2.42
C ILE A 110 0.45 -2.42 3.81
N PHE A 111 1.24 -1.81 4.67
CA PHE A 111 1.35 -2.18 6.07
C PHE A 111 0.69 -1.10 6.91
N PHE A 112 -0.20 -1.50 7.78
CA PHE A 112 -0.95 -0.56 8.61
C PHE A 112 -1.22 -1.13 9.99
N ARG A 113 -1.41 -0.22 10.93
CA ARG A 113 -1.67 -0.56 12.32
C ARG A 113 -3.08 -0.10 12.70
N ILE A 114 -3.85 -1.01 13.28
CA ILE A 114 -5.17 -0.74 13.85
C ILE A 114 -5.16 -1.26 15.29
N ASN A 115 -5.46 -0.37 16.23
CA ASN A 115 -5.37 -0.65 17.67
C ASN A 115 -3.96 -1.13 18.02
N LYS A 116 -3.69 -2.24 18.51
CA LYS A 116 -2.36 -2.77 18.85
C LYS A 116 -1.88 -3.83 17.86
N ASN A 117 -2.58 -4.00 16.74
CA ASN A 117 -2.28 -5.03 15.75
C ASN A 117 -1.77 -4.41 14.46
N GLU A 118 -0.82 -5.09 13.84
CA GLU A 118 -0.28 -4.74 12.53
C GLU A 118 -0.81 -5.69 11.47
N TYR A 119 -1.12 -5.14 10.32
CA TYR A 119 -1.72 -5.84 9.19
C TYR A 119 -0.94 -5.51 7.93
N CYS A 120 -0.88 -6.48 7.04
CA CYS A 120 -0.38 -6.29 5.69
C CYS A 120 -1.48 -6.66 4.71
N SER A 121 -1.66 -5.86 3.68
CA SER A 121 -2.49 -6.19 2.54
C SER A 121 -1.65 -6.10 1.27
N TYR A 122 -1.78 -7.10 0.41
CA TYR A 122 -1.15 -7.15 -0.91
C TYR A 122 -2.23 -7.20 -1.98
N ILE A 123 -2.08 -6.38 -3.01
CA ILE A 123 -2.99 -6.30 -4.15
C ILE A 123 -2.15 -6.34 -5.42
N SER A 124 -2.57 -7.16 -6.37
CA SER A 124 -2.00 -7.22 -7.71
C SER A 124 -3.08 -6.91 -8.72
N ILE A 125 -2.82 -5.94 -9.60
CA ILE A 125 -3.79 -5.42 -10.59
C ILE A 125 -3.18 -5.53 -11.98
N LYS A 126 -3.93 -6.10 -12.92
CA LYS A 126 -3.56 -6.16 -14.33
C LYS A 126 -4.78 -5.76 -15.18
N ASN A 127 -4.59 -4.89 -16.17
CA ASN A 127 -5.66 -4.38 -17.04
C ASN A 127 -6.85 -3.78 -16.26
N ASN A 128 -6.58 -3.13 -15.14
CA ASN A 128 -7.54 -2.60 -14.17
C ASN A 128 -8.39 -3.64 -13.44
N ASP A 129 -8.11 -4.92 -13.62
CA ASP A 129 -8.73 -6.01 -12.87
C ASP A 129 -7.84 -6.46 -11.71
N ILE A 130 -8.43 -6.68 -10.55
CA ILE A 130 -7.73 -7.22 -9.39
C ILE A 130 -7.53 -8.72 -9.63
N ILE A 131 -6.29 -9.12 -9.89
CA ILE A 131 -5.95 -10.53 -10.13
C ILE A 131 -5.57 -11.29 -8.86
N SER A 132 -5.16 -10.57 -7.80
CA SER A 132 -4.84 -11.18 -6.52
C SER A 132 -5.02 -10.18 -5.39
N VAL A 133 -5.67 -10.62 -4.32
CA VAL A 133 -5.71 -9.91 -3.03
C VAL A 133 -5.26 -10.89 -1.95
N ARG A 134 -4.31 -10.48 -1.13
CA ARG A 134 -3.86 -11.24 0.03
C ARG A 134 -3.87 -10.32 1.23
N GLY A 135 -4.67 -10.66 2.23
CA GLY A 135 -4.63 -10.02 3.54
C GLY A 135 -3.85 -10.92 4.49
N LEU A 136 -2.87 -10.37 5.17
CA LEU A 136 -2.11 -11.05 6.20
C LEU A 136 -2.47 -10.39 7.53
N GLY A 137 -3.08 -11.17 8.45
CA GLY A 137 -3.35 -10.69 9.81
C GLY A 137 -2.11 -10.75 10.67
N ARG A 138 -2.09 -9.93 11.70
CA ARG A 138 -1.19 -9.85 12.85
C ARG A 138 0.28 -10.21 12.58
N PHE A 139 1.07 -9.22 12.20
CA PHE A 139 2.54 -9.28 12.23
C PHE A 139 3.06 -8.66 13.53
N LYS A 140 4.01 -9.34 14.15
CA LYS A 140 4.92 -8.69 15.10
C LYS A 140 6.16 -8.29 14.31
N PHE A 141 6.49 -7.01 14.28
CA PHE A 141 7.77 -6.52 13.77
C PHE A 141 8.88 -6.87 14.78
N GLU A 142 9.29 -8.11 14.83
CA GLU A 142 10.49 -8.52 15.57
C GLU A 142 11.67 -8.81 14.64
N ASP A 143 11.48 -8.74 13.31
CA ASP A 143 12.56 -9.08 12.37
C ASP A 143 12.59 -8.16 11.16
N THR A 144 13.51 -7.23 11.14
CA THR A 144 13.86 -6.35 10.02
C THR A 144 14.55 -7.08 8.86
N SER A 145 14.58 -8.40 8.88
CA SER A 145 15.05 -9.25 7.80
C SER A 145 13.88 -10.03 7.18
N LEU A 146 12.98 -9.35 6.48
CA LEU A 146 12.08 -10.04 5.56
C LEU A 146 12.86 -10.56 4.34
N LYS A 147 13.80 -11.48 4.61
CA LYS A 147 14.20 -12.49 3.65
C LYS A 147 12.99 -13.39 3.45
N SER A 148 12.35 -13.23 2.32
CA SER A 148 11.51 -14.21 1.62
C SER A 148 11.41 -15.57 2.30
N LYS A 149 10.63 -15.74 3.34
CA LYS A 149 10.09 -17.05 3.70
C LYS A 149 8.74 -17.18 3.01
N LYS A 150 8.69 -18.13 2.09
CA LYS A 150 7.50 -18.59 1.37
C LYS A 150 6.52 -19.24 2.37
N ASP A 151 5.85 -18.47 3.16
CA ASP A 151 4.69 -18.96 3.91
C ASP A 151 3.43 -18.44 3.22
N LYS A 152 2.94 -19.28 2.32
CA LYS A 152 1.66 -19.14 1.65
C LYS A 152 0.53 -19.34 2.65
N PHE A 153 0.10 -18.30 3.33
CA PHE A 153 -1.25 -18.26 3.88
C PHE A 153 -2.17 -17.62 2.85
N VAL A 154 -2.75 -18.45 2.00
CA VAL A 154 -3.84 -18.06 1.11
C VAL A 154 -5.10 -17.99 1.96
N VAL A 155 -5.46 -16.81 2.44
CA VAL A 155 -6.84 -16.59 2.85
C VAL A 155 -7.64 -16.43 1.55
N LYS A 156 -8.28 -17.53 1.13
CA LYS A 156 -9.36 -17.46 0.14
C LYS A 156 -10.51 -16.71 0.81
N THR A 157 -10.55 -15.40 0.68
CA THR A 157 -11.78 -14.66 0.89
C THR A 157 -12.72 -15.08 -0.24
N HIS A 158 -13.65 -15.96 0.05
CA HIS A 158 -14.81 -16.18 -0.80
C HIS A 158 -15.61 -14.89 -0.71
N ILE A 159 -15.51 -14.06 -1.74
CA ILE A 159 -16.50 -13.01 -1.96
C ILE A 159 -17.73 -13.75 -2.47
N TYR A 160 -18.70 -13.95 -1.60
CA TYR A 160 -20.04 -14.33 -2.03
C TYR A 160 -20.63 -13.11 -2.71
N ILE A 161 -20.88 -13.23 -4.02
CA ILE A 161 -21.68 -12.30 -4.82
C ILE A 161 -23.15 -12.53 -4.49
#